data_e89a73bdc1aaed7b70dadff8f0d3ef03
#
_entry.id   e89a73bdc1aaed7b70dadff8f0d3ef03
#
_cell.length_a   1.000
_cell.length_b   1.000
_cell.length_c   1.000
_cell.angle_alpha   90.00
_cell.angle_beta   90.00
_cell.angle_gamma   90.00
#
_symmetry.space_group_name_H-M   'P 1'
#
loop_
_entity.id
_entity.type
_entity.pdbx_description
1 polymer ?
#
loop_
_entity_poly.entity_id
_entity_poly.type
_entity_poly.pdbx_seq_one_letter_code
_entity_poly.pdbx_strand_id
1 'polypeptide(L)'
;MPIVIPTGVFNVYNEAVELFERTVKLVYPEKKEQCPNCYLDTMGTRGMPCPYCNGKGYKAIEAEENIEVRIYWDAKSFRDIGIPIDLPEGSIQVISKMTDMPKLDKAKYLIPLTYGNISNYTTMQFIRSGAAYPQGFKQNPEKYAVTFWTRNGQ
;
A
#
# COMPACT_ATOMS: atom_id res chain seq x y z
N MET A 1 -11.48 -9.56 37.14
CA MET A 1 -12.31 -8.39 36.73
C MET A 1 -11.93 -7.97 35.34
N PRO A 2 -12.85 -7.80 34.40
CA PRO A 2 -12.51 -7.25 33.11
C PRO A 2 -12.11 -5.77 33.28
N ILE A 3 -10.95 -5.40 32.74
CA ILE A 3 -10.52 -4.00 32.71
C ILE A 3 -11.40 -3.30 31.67
N VAL A 4 -12.21 -2.34 32.11
CA VAL A 4 -13.01 -1.49 31.22
C VAL A 4 -12.16 -0.28 30.87
N ILE A 5 -11.78 -0.15 29.60
CA ILE A 5 -11.03 0.99 29.09
C ILE A 5 -12.03 2.13 28.82
N PRO A 6 -11.83 3.32 29.38
CA PRO A 6 -12.70 4.47 29.09
C PRO A 6 -12.74 4.80 27.60
N THR A 7 -13.91 5.14 27.08
CA THR A 7 -14.09 5.51 25.66
C THR A 7 -13.22 6.68 25.20
N GLY A 8 -12.88 7.61 26.11
CA GLY A 8 -11.98 8.71 25.82
C GLY A 8 -10.57 8.28 25.38
N VAL A 9 -10.07 7.13 25.85
CA VAL A 9 -8.76 6.59 25.44
C VAL A 9 -8.78 6.20 23.96
N PHE A 10 -9.89 5.64 23.47
CA PHE A 10 -10.04 5.28 22.07
C PHE A 10 -10.05 6.51 21.16
N ASN A 11 -10.69 7.59 21.60
CA ASN A 11 -10.70 8.83 20.82
C ASN A 11 -9.31 9.44 20.70
N VAL A 12 -8.56 9.51 21.80
CA VAL A 12 -7.17 9.99 21.78
C VAL A 12 -6.30 9.15 20.86
N TYR A 13 -6.46 7.83 20.87
CA TYR A 13 -5.72 6.95 19.98
C TYR A 13 -6.07 7.21 18.50
N ASN A 14 -7.35 7.31 18.18
CA ASN A 14 -7.81 7.59 16.81
C ASN A 14 -7.29 8.93 16.31
N GLU A 15 -7.42 9.99 17.13
CA GLU A 15 -6.90 11.32 16.81
C GLU A 15 -5.39 11.30 16.61
N ALA A 16 -4.64 10.56 17.42
CA ALA A 16 -3.20 10.42 17.27
C ALA A 16 -2.81 9.68 15.98
N VAL A 17 -3.60 8.69 15.54
CA VAL A 17 -3.36 8.02 14.25
C VAL A 17 -3.62 8.99 13.11
N GLU A 18 -4.75 9.68 13.12
CA GLU A 18 -5.14 10.62 12.07
C GLU A 18 -4.18 11.83 11.97
N LEU A 19 -3.67 12.33 13.10
CA LEU A 19 -2.73 13.45 13.11
C LEU A 19 -1.41 13.14 12.38
N PHE A 20 -0.99 11.88 12.37
CA PHE A 20 0.26 11.44 11.74
C PHE A 20 0.05 10.71 10.41
N GLU A 21 -1.15 10.78 9.84
CA GLU A 21 -1.41 10.23 8.50
C GLU A 21 -0.58 10.93 7.44
N ARG A 22 -0.16 10.14 6.44
CA ARG A 22 0.61 10.59 5.29
C ARG A 22 -0.01 10.01 4.02
N THR A 23 0.00 10.80 2.97
CA THR A 23 -0.46 10.33 1.66
C THR A 23 0.55 9.38 1.06
N VAL A 24 0.09 8.22 0.66
CA VAL A 24 0.87 7.23 -0.11
C VAL A 24 0.14 6.92 -1.40
N LYS A 25 0.92 6.62 -2.43
CA LYS A 25 0.42 6.12 -3.70
C LYS A 25 0.49 4.60 -3.67
N LEU A 26 -0.63 3.95 -3.96
CA LEU A 26 -0.71 2.52 -4.24
C LEU A 26 -0.64 2.32 -5.75
N VAL A 27 0.22 1.42 -6.17
CA VAL A 27 0.34 1.00 -7.58
C VAL A 27 -0.16 -0.43 -7.66
N TYR A 28 -1.16 -0.66 -8.50
CA TYR A 28 -1.75 -1.97 -8.68
C TYR A 28 -1.04 -2.76 -9.80
N PRO A 29 -1.18 -4.08 -9.84
CA PRO A 29 -0.67 -4.88 -10.95
C PRO A 29 -1.23 -4.40 -12.29
N GLU A 30 -0.38 -4.44 -13.30
CA GLU A 30 -0.75 -4.09 -14.67
C GLU A 30 -1.97 -4.89 -15.13
N LYS A 31 -3.00 -4.19 -15.60
CA LYS A 31 -4.10 -4.79 -16.33
C LYS A 31 -3.79 -4.72 -17.81
N LYS A 32 -3.92 -5.85 -18.49
CA LYS A 32 -3.80 -5.91 -19.94
C LYS A 32 -5.16 -5.57 -20.54
N GLU A 33 -5.26 -4.39 -21.13
CA GLU A 33 -6.44 -4.02 -21.94
C GLU A 33 -6.16 -4.28 -23.40
N GLN A 34 -7.14 -4.82 -24.11
CA GLN A 34 -7.02 -5.07 -25.54
C GLN A 34 -6.79 -3.75 -26.28
N CYS A 35 -5.83 -3.75 -27.19
CA CYS A 35 -5.55 -2.55 -27.97
C CYS A 35 -6.75 -2.20 -28.87
N PRO A 36 -7.33 -1.01 -28.76
CA PRO A 36 -8.50 -0.64 -29.55
C PRO A 36 -8.21 -0.61 -31.05
N ASN A 37 -6.97 -0.35 -31.44
CA ASN A 37 -6.58 -0.32 -32.85
C ASN A 37 -6.33 -1.72 -33.44
N CYS A 38 -6.04 -2.72 -32.59
CA CYS A 38 -5.83 -4.09 -33.03
C CYS A 38 -7.09 -4.93 -32.94
N TYR A 39 -8.18 -4.41 -32.37
CA TYR A 39 -9.43 -5.14 -32.19
C TYR A 39 -10.17 -5.41 -33.52
N LEU A 40 -9.99 -4.54 -34.49
CA LEU A 40 -10.67 -4.62 -35.80
C LEU A 40 -9.86 -5.41 -36.84
N ASP A 41 -8.64 -5.77 -36.54
CA ASP A 41 -7.74 -6.41 -37.49
C ASP A 41 -7.11 -7.64 -36.86
N THR A 42 -7.73 -8.78 -37.08
CA THR A 42 -7.21 -10.11 -36.68
C THR A 42 -5.91 -10.47 -37.40
N MET A 43 -5.55 -9.72 -38.38
CA MET A 43 -4.27 -9.79 -39.06
C MET A 43 -3.50 -8.53 -38.73
N GLY A 44 -2.42 -8.68 -37.95
CA GLY A 44 -1.51 -7.59 -37.68
C GLY A 44 -1.28 -6.78 -38.94
N THR A 45 -1.71 -5.52 -38.88
CA THR A 45 -1.75 -4.61 -40.01
C THR A 45 -0.51 -4.67 -40.85
N ARG A 46 -0.57 -5.36 -41.99
CA ARG A 46 0.37 -5.24 -43.12
C ARG A 46 1.86 -5.18 -42.75
N GLY A 47 2.31 -5.93 -41.74
CA GLY A 47 3.72 -6.03 -41.39
C GLY A 47 4.29 -4.82 -40.62
N MET A 48 3.50 -3.81 -40.30
CA MET A 48 3.91 -2.72 -39.43
C MET A 48 3.40 -2.90 -38.01
N PRO A 49 4.27 -2.76 -36.98
CA PRO A 49 3.83 -2.83 -35.59
C PRO A 49 2.85 -1.68 -35.31
N CYS A 50 1.71 -2.02 -34.67
CA CYS A 50 0.74 -1.00 -34.26
C CYS A 50 1.40 0.06 -33.38
N PRO A 51 1.29 1.36 -33.70
CA PRO A 51 1.97 2.42 -32.95
C PRO A 51 1.50 2.55 -31.50
N TYR A 52 0.31 2.03 -31.17
CA TYR A 52 -0.25 2.08 -29.82
C TYR A 52 0.20 0.96 -28.91
N CYS A 53 0.43 -0.25 -29.43
CA CYS A 53 0.80 -1.42 -28.64
C CYS A 53 2.11 -2.06 -29.09
N ASN A 54 2.80 -1.48 -30.08
CA ASN A 54 4.03 -2.02 -30.66
C ASN A 54 3.89 -3.50 -31.08
N GLY A 55 2.73 -3.87 -31.63
CA GLY A 55 2.46 -5.22 -32.09
C GLY A 55 2.08 -6.23 -30.99
N LYS A 56 1.97 -5.80 -29.72
CA LYS A 56 1.62 -6.70 -28.60
C LYS A 56 0.15 -7.08 -28.53
N GLY A 57 -0.75 -6.36 -29.23
CA GLY A 57 -2.20 -6.59 -29.20
C GLY A 57 -2.89 -6.11 -27.92
N TYR A 58 -2.16 -5.68 -26.92
CA TYR A 58 -2.69 -5.16 -25.66
C TYR A 58 -1.83 -3.98 -25.16
N LYS A 59 -2.45 -3.15 -24.34
CA LYS A 59 -1.80 -2.08 -23.59
C LYS A 59 -1.80 -2.45 -22.11
N ALA A 60 -0.64 -2.38 -21.49
CA ALA A 60 -0.53 -2.52 -20.04
C ALA A 60 -0.90 -1.18 -19.39
N ILE A 61 -1.86 -1.19 -18.50
CA ILE A 61 -2.29 -0.02 -17.73
C ILE A 61 -2.07 -0.32 -16.27
N GLU A 62 -1.22 0.47 -15.63
CA GLU A 62 -1.08 0.46 -14.17
C GLU A 62 -2.11 1.43 -13.59
N ALA A 63 -2.96 0.92 -12.71
CA ALA A 63 -3.86 1.77 -11.95
C ALA A 63 -3.14 2.26 -10.69
N GLU A 64 -3.31 3.53 -10.38
CA GLU A 64 -2.75 4.18 -9.19
C GLU A 64 -3.89 4.77 -8.34
N GLU A 65 -3.74 4.71 -7.03
CA GLU A 65 -4.67 5.32 -6.08
C GLU A 65 -3.89 5.90 -4.90
N ASN A 66 -4.32 7.06 -4.41
CA ASN A 66 -3.75 7.67 -3.22
C ASN A 66 -4.63 7.34 -2.01
N ILE A 67 -4.00 6.95 -0.92
CA ILE A 67 -4.65 6.73 0.37
C ILE A 67 -3.85 7.41 1.48
N GLU A 68 -4.51 7.64 2.60
CA GLU A 68 -3.87 8.19 3.80
C GLU A 68 -3.59 7.08 4.80
N VAL A 69 -2.33 7.01 5.25
CA VAL A 69 -1.85 5.99 6.17
C VAL A 69 -0.81 6.59 7.11
N ARG A 70 -0.64 5.99 8.27
CA ARG A 70 0.47 6.30 9.16
C ARG A 70 1.63 5.36 8.87
N ILE A 71 2.84 5.93 8.69
CA ILE A 71 4.06 5.16 8.40
C ILE A 71 5.01 5.23 9.58
N TYR A 72 5.49 4.07 10.02
CA TYR A 72 6.62 3.94 10.93
C TYR A 72 7.82 3.39 10.15
N TRP A 73 8.90 4.16 10.18
CA TRP A 73 10.10 3.89 9.40
C TRP A 73 11.07 2.93 10.09
N ASP A 74 10.92 2.71 11.37
CA ASP A 74 11.73 1.79 12.14
C ASP A 74 10.94 0.53 12.51
N ALA A 75 11.17 -0.51 11.73
CA ALA A 75 10.57 -1.81 11.99
C ALA A 75 11.17 -2.53 13.20
N LYS A 76 12.33 -2.10 13.69
CA LYS A 76 12.99 -2.72 14.86
C LYS A 76 12.22 -2.49 16.16
N SER A 77 11.53 -1.36 16.27
CA SER A 77 10.69 -1.04 17.44
C SER A 77 9.53 -2.01 17.65
N PHE A 78 9.23 -2.87 16.67
CA PHE A 78 8.12 -3.83 16.76
C PHE A 78 8.50 -5.19 17.34
N ARG A 79 9.80 -5.52 17.40
CA ARG A 79 10.25 -6.71 18.15
C ARG A 79 9.86 -6.62 19.61
N ASP A 80 9.79 -5.41 20.15
CA ASP A 80 9.45 -5.16 21.56
C ASP A 80 7.94 -5.41 21.86
N ILE A 81 7.09 -5.48 20.83
CA ILE A 81 5.65 -5.73 20.99
C ILE A 81 5.32 -7.23 20.90
N GLY A 82 6.33 -8.09 20.75
CA GLY A 82 6.14 -9.55 20.74
C GLY A 82 5.57 -10.11 19.43
N ILE A 83 5.62 -9.34 18.35
CA ILE A 83 5.29 -9.84 17.00
C ILE A 83 6.57 -10.45 16.42
N PRO A 84 6.64 -11.77 16.22
CA PRO A 84 7.82 -12.45 15.70
C PRO A 84 7.92 -12.22 14.18
N ILE A 85 8.25 -10.99 13.76
CA ILE A 85 8.46 -10.68 12.35
C ILE A 85 9.93 -10.36 12.16
N ASP A 86 10.61 -11.22 11.41
CA ASP A 86 11.96 -10.95 10.94
C ASP A 86 11.86 -10.14 9.64
N LEU A 87 11.90 -8.81 9.80
CA LEU A 87 11.82 -7.90 8.68
C LEU A 87 13.23 -7.43 8.28
N PRO A 88 13.53 -7.41 6.98
CA PRO A 88 14.77 -6.85 6.46
C PRO A 88 14.96 -5.39 6.88
N GLU A 89 16.19 -4.94 6.92
CA GLU A 89 16.50 -3.52 7.12
C GLU A 89 15.82 -2.67 6.03
N GLY A 90 15.32 -1.49 6.42
CA GLY A 90 14.58 -0.62 5.52
C GLY A 90 13.10 -0.98 5.33
N SER A 91 12.59 -1.93 6.11
CA SER A 91 11.15 -2.21 6.15
C SER A 91 10.40 -1.10 6.88
N ILE A 92 9.16 -0.89 6.45
CA ILE A 92 8.24 0.07 7.08
C ILE A 92 7.01 -0.66 7.59
N GLN A 93 6.42 -0.10 8.64
CA GLN A 93 5.10 -0.48 9.09
C GLN A 93 4.10 0.57 8.67
N VAL A 94 2.98 0.12 8.16
CA VAL A 94 1.89 0.98 7.70
C VAL A 94 0.64 0.65 8.51
N ILE A 95 0.08 1.66 9.15
CA ILE A 95 -1.21 1.60 9.82
C ILE A 95 -2.22 2.29 8.91
N SER A 96 -3.25 1.56 8.53
CA SER A 96 -4.32 2.01 7.66
C SER A 96 -5.69 1.78 8.28
N LYS A 97 -6.70 2.48 7.78
CA LYS A 97 -8.09 2.17 8.14
C LYS A 97 -8.46 0.77 7.61
N MET A 98 -9.27 0.03 8.35
CA MET A 98 -9.73 -1.30 7.92
C MET A 98 -10.46 -1.25 6.58
N THR A 99 -11.11 -0.14 6.27
CA THR A 99 -11.80 0.09 4.98
C THR A 99 -10.85 0.10 3.78
N ASP A 100 -9.58 0.45 3.99
CA ASP A 100 -8.57 0.51 2.93
C ASP A 100 -7.79 -0.79 2.76
N MET A 101 -8.00 -1.78 3.63
CA MET A 101 -7.34 -3.08 3.55
C MET A 101 -7.48 -3.77 2.20
N PRO A 102 -8.68 -3.83 1.57
CA PRO A 102 -8.82 -4.45 0.26
C PRO A 102 -8.00 -3.77 -0.84
N LYS A 103 -7.69 -2.48 -0.68
CA LYS A 103 -6.84 -1.72 -1.59
C LYS A 103 -5.37 -2.09 -1.38
N LEU A 104 -4.93 -2.11 -0.13
CA LEU A 104 -3.58 -2.52 0.24
C LEU A 104 -3.27 -3.97 -0.14
N ASP A 105 -4.24 -4.87 -0.01
CA ASP A 105 -4.07 -6.28 -0.37
C ASP A 105 -3.86 -6.50 -1.88
N LYS A 106 -4.43 -5.64 -2.71
CA LYS A 106 -4.30 -5.69 -4.16
C LYS A 106 -3.10 -4.92 -4.68
N ALA A 107 -2.53 -4.04 -3.88
CA ALA A 107 -1.43 -3.18 -4.32
C ALA A 107 -0.15 -4.00 -4.54
N LYS A 108 0.51 -3.73 -5.66
CA LYS A 108 1.83 -4.27 -6.00
C LYS A 108 2.93 -3.49 -5.28
N TYR A 109 2.81 -2.15 -5.31
CA TYR A 109 3.76 -1.25 -4.67
C TYR A 109 3.05 -0.19 -3.83
N LEU A 110 3.72 0.24 -2.78
CA LEU A 110 3.38 1.41 -1.99
C LEU A 110 4.51 2.43 -2.12
N ILE A 111 4.17 3.67 -2.46
CA ILE A 111 5.12 4.76 -2.68
C ILE A 111 4.71 5.93 -1.77
N PRO A 112 5.51 6.28 -0.75
CA PRO A 112 5.25 7.47 0.05
C PRO A 112 5.40 8.74 -0.80
N LEU A 113 4.39 9.62 -0.79
CA LEU A 113 4.40 10.86 -1.57
C LEU A 113 4.93 12.05 -0.78
N THR A 114 4.66 12.07 0.52
CA THR A 114 5.01 13.19 1.38
C THR A 114 5.85 12.72 2.55
N TYR A 115 7.08 13.18 2.62
CA TYR A 115 7.92 13.03 3.79
C TYR A 115 8.72 14.30 4.03
N GLY A 116 8.07 15.29 4.65
CA GLY A 116 8.69 16.60 4.91
C GLY A 116 9.21 17.27 3.63
N ASN A 117 10.30 17.99 3.74
CA ASN A 117 10.95 18.67 2.61
C ASN A 117 11.93 17.77 1.82
N ILE A 118 11.91 16.46 2.03
CA ILE A 118 12.86 15.56 1.38
C ILE A 118 12.23 14.99 0.11
N SER A 119 12.58 15.57 -1.02
CA SER A 119 12.07 15.23 -2.35
C SER A 119 12.45 13.82 -2.85
N ASN A 120 13.38 13.14 -2.18
CA ASN A 120 13.92 11.86 -2.66
C ASN A 120 13.08 10.63 -2.28
N TYR A 121 12.05 10.78 -1.45
CA TYR A 121 11.23 9.63 -1.02
C TYR A 121 10.19 9.19 -2.05
N THR A 122 9.82 10.04 -3.01
CA THR A 122 8.86 9.71 -4.07
C THR A 122 9.33 8.60 -5.01
N THR A 123 10.59 8.23 -4.95
CA THR A 123 11.17 7.14 -5.74
C THR A 123 11.25 5.81 -4.99
N MET A 124 11.02 5.81 -3.66
CA MET A 124 11.08 4.60 -2.87
C MET A 124 9.80 3.78 -3.06
N GLN A 125 9.97 2.57 -3.54
CA GLN A 125 8.90 1.61 -3.71
C GLN A 125 9.01 0.54 -2.63
N PHE A 126 7.87 0.18 -2.05
CA PHE A 126 7.78 -0.86 -1.04
C PHE A 126 6.85 -1.97 -1.51
N ILE A 127 7.24 -3.22 -1.27
CA ILE A 127 6.47 -4.42 -1.56
C ILE A 127 5.92 -4.96 -0.25
N ARG A 128 4.70 -5.46 -0.26
CA ARG A 128 4.08 -6.02 0.92
C ARG A 128 4.83 -7.26 1.43
N SER A 129 5.03 -7.31 2.74
CA SER A 129 5.63 -8.44 3.44
C SER A 129 4.67 -8.97 4.49
N GLY A 130 4.22 -10.21 4.32
CA GLY A 130 3.40 -10.90 5.29
C GLY A 130 1.91 -10.49 5.34
N ALA A 131 1.23 -10.99 6.36
CA ALA A 131 -0.18 -10.77 6.60
C ALA A 131 -0.46 -9.39 7.24
N ALA A 132 -1.71 -8.95 7.19
CA ALA A 132 -2.18 -7.81 7.96
C ALA A 132 -2.56 -8.26 9.38
N TYR A 133 -2.34 -7.38 10.32
CA TYR A 133 -2.73 -7.58 11.70
C TYR A 133 -3.74 -6.50 12.10
N PRO A 134 -4.90 -6.89 12.65
CA PRO A 134 -5.83 -5.90 13.19
C PRO A 134 -5.19 -5.20 14.37
N GLN A 135 -5.37 -3.88 14.44
CA GLN A 135 -4.89 -3.05 15.53
C GLN A 135 -6.07 -2.34 16.19
N GLY A 136 -6.18 -2.51 17.48
CA GLY A 136 -7.22 -1.87 18.27
C GLY A 136 -7.43 -2.60 19.60
N PHE A 137 -8.44 -2.15 20.32
CA PHE A 137 -8.82 -2.75 21.58
C PHE A 137 -10.05 -3.64 21.36
N LYS A 138 -10.09 -4.81 21.98
CA LYS A 138 -11.18 -5.77 21.88
C LYS A 138 -12.58 -5.18 22.15
N GLN A 139 -12.64 -4.11 22.94
CA GLN A 139 -13.89 -3.42 23.31
C GLN A 139 -14.33 -2.35 22.32
N ASN A 140 -13.49 -2.01 21.34
CA ASN A 140 -13.80 -1.05 20.29
C ASN A 140 -13.66 -1.76 18.95
N PRO A 141 -14.60 -1.63 18.01
CA PRO A 141 -14.44 -2.21 16.69
C PRO A 141 -13.07 -1.82 16.11
N GLU A 142 -12.34 -2.83 15.66
CA GLU A 142 -11.03 -2.63 15.09
C GLU A 142 -11.15 -1.70 13.87
N LYS A 143 -10.65 -0.49 14.01
CA LYS A 143 -10.71 0.53 12.95
C LYS A 143 -9.49 0.51 12.06
N TYR A 144 -8.38 -0.01 12.59
CA TYR A 144 -7.08 0.04 11.93
C TYR A 144 -6.49 -1.35 11.75
N ALA A 145 -5.70 -1.49 10.70
CA ALA A 145 -4.89 -2.66 10.45
C ALA A 145 -3.43 -2.26 10.26
N VAL A 146 -2.54 -3.14 10.68
CA VAL A 146 -1.09 -3.00 10.53
C VAL A 146 -0.64 -3.90 9.42
N THR A 147 0.12 -3.34 8.48
CA THR A 147 0.77 -4.07 7.39
C THR A 147 2.26 -3.74 7.37
N PHE A 148 3.06 -4.70 6.92
CA PHE A 148 4.50 -4.55 6.80
C PHE A 148 4.90 -4.54 5.33
N TRP A 149 5.84 -3.68 5.01
CA TRP A 149 6.31 -3.47 3.66
C TRP A 149 7.82 -3.40 3.64
N THR A 150 8.44 -4.09 2.71
CA THR A 150 9.89 -4.11 2.52
C THR A 150 10.28 -3.28 1.32
N ARG A 151 11.44 -2.66 1.36
CA ARG A 151 11.92 -1.84 0.25
C ARG A 151 12.16 -2.71 -0.98
N ASN A 152 11.64 -2.28 -2.13
CA ASN A 152 11.88 -2.93 -3.41
C ASN A 152 13.31 -2.60 -3.88
N GLY A 153 14.09 -3.62 -4.22
CA GLY A 153 15.45 -3.44 -4.74
C GLY A 153 16.57 -3.59 -3.70
N GLN A 154 16.28 -4.24 -2.57
CA GLN A 154 17.32 -4.79 -1.68
C GLN A 154 17.45 -6.28 -1.85
#